data_44847e5f468da40a5beaee0b51f311a4
#
_entry.id   44847e5f468da40a5beaee0b51f311a4
#
_cell.length_a   1.000
_cell.length_b   1.000
_cell.length_c   1.000
_cell.angle_alpha   90.00
_cell.angle_beta   90.00
_cell.angle_gamma   90.00
#
_symmetry.space_group_name_H-M   'P 1'
#
loop_
_entity.id
_entity.type
_entity.pdbx_description
1 polymer ?
#
loop_
_entity_poly.entity_id
_entity_poly.type
_entity_poly.pdbx_seq_one_letter_code
_entity_poly.pdbx_strand_id
1 'polypeptide(L)'
;MHIYQLSGRNMDVTDALRDYVEEKLTRLDRFSDQITEARVTLTVRDVRDAARRNRVEVQLNVPNGVIRAEEHHADMYAAIDRASDVLERQLRKFKTRYMKRRQDALPEPAPALADGEVQVPDDDVEDFRPEIVRQKRFDMRPMSPEDAVTQMEALGHDFYVFKNMDTDDCAVVYRRRDGNYGLIEPS
;
A
#
# COMPACT_ATOMS: atom_id res chain seq x y z
N MET A 1 -4.29 -11.54 -14.82
CA MET A 1 -4.84 -10.66 -13.77
C MET A 1 -6.22 -10.17 -14.18
N HIS A 2 -7.19 -10.17 -13.31
CA HIS A 2 -8.53 -9.68 -13.64
C HIS A 2 -8.72 -8.28 -13.04
N ILE A 3 -9.03 -7.29 -13.88
CA ILE A 3 -9.39 -5.95 -13.38
C ILE A 3 -10.82 -6.03 -12.90
N TYR A 4 -11.01 -6.03 -11.58
CA TYR A 4 -12.32 -6.11 -10.96
C TYR A 4 -13.15 -4.84 -11.19
N GLN A 5 -12.49 -3.67 -11.14
CA GLN A 5 -13.17 -2.38 -11.28
C GLN A 5 -12.26 -1.32 -11.89
N LEU A 6 -12.74 -0.70 -12.98
CA LEU A 6 -12.16 0.53 -13.54
C LEU A 6 -13.22 1.62 -13.49
N SER A 7 -12.94 2.71 -12.80
CA SER A 7 -13.87 3.83 -12.60
C SER A 7 -13.22 5.18 -12.87
N GLY A 8 -14.01 6.12 -13.40
CA GLY A 8 -13.63 7.52 -13.59
C GLY A 8 -14.31 8.41 -12.54
N ARG A 9 -13.58 9.39 -12.01
CA ARG A 9 -14.14 10.48 -11.19
C ARG A 9 -13.92 11.81 -11.89
N ASN A 10 -14.99 12.56 -12.11
CA ASN A 10 -15.01 13.80 -12.89
C ASN A 10 -14.52 13.61 -14.33
N MET A 11 -14.67 12.41 -14.87
CA MET A 11 -14.35 12.06 -16.24
C MET A 11 -15.01 10.76 -16.64
N ASP A 12 -15.26 10.59 -17.93
CA ASP A 12 -15.67 9.32 -18.49
C ASP A 12 -14.45 8.47 -18.85
N VAL A 13 -14.52 7.18 -18.57
CA VAL A 13 -13.49 6.22 -18.97
C VAL A 13 -13.77 5.81 -20.41
N THR A 14 -12.99 6.34 -21.34
CA THR A 14 -13.07 5.96 -22.75
C THR A 14 -12.49 4.56 -22.99
N ASP A 15 -12.90 3.92 -24.09
CA ASP A 15 -12.38 2.60 -24.47
C ASP A 15 -10.85 2.64 -24.64
N ALA A 16 -10.30 3.71 -25.25
CA ALA A 16 -8.86 3.88 -25.37
C ALA A 16 -8.12 3.94 -24.02
N LEU A 17 -8.71 4.58 -23.00
CA LEU A 17 -8.14 4.59 -21.64
C LEU A 17 -8.26 3.21 -20.97
N ARG A 18 -9.36 2.50 -21.21
CA ARG A 18 -9.56 1.14 -20.72
C ARG A 18 -8.50 0.21 -21.28
N ASP A 19 -8.36 0.19 -22.60
CA ASP A 19 -7.39 -0.66 -23.30
C ASP A 19 -5.97 -0.36 -22.83
N TYR A 20 -5.64 0.92 -22.64
CA TYR A 20 -4.32 1.34 -22.15
C TYR A 20 -4.03 0.87 -20.73
N VAL A 21 -5.00 1.01 -19.83
CA VAL A 21 -4.89 0.51 -18.44
C VAL A 21 -4.71 -1.01 -18.45
N GLU A 22 -5.49 -1.74 -19.27
CA GLU A 22 -5.39 -3.18 -19.39
C GLU A 22 -4.02 -3.61 -19.91
N GLU A 23 -3.50 -2.96 -20.97
CA GLU A 23 -2.18 -3.22 -21.50
C GLU A 23 -1.08 -3.05 -20.44
N LYS A 24 -1.10 -1.93 -19.72
CA LYS A 24 -0.08 -1.62 -18.71
C LYS A 24 -0.16 -2.57 -17.51
N LEU A 25 -1.36 -2.88 -17.05
CA LEU A 25 -1.54 -3.80 -15.94
C LEU A 25 -1.27 -5.27 -16.31
N THR A 26 -1.41 -5.64 -17.59
CA THR A 26 -1.03 -6.99 -18.07
C THR A 26 0.46 -7.30 -17.83
N ARG A 27 1.32 -6.29 -17.81
CA ARG A 27 2.74 -6.47 -17.43
C ARG A 27 2.92 -7.01 -16.01
N LEU A 28 1.92 -6.80 -15.15
CA LEU A 28 1.92 -7.32 -13.78
C LEU A 28 1.48 -8.78 -13.69
N ASP A 29 1.09 -9.41 -14.81
CA ASP A 29 0.65 -10.83 -14.83
C ASP A 29 1.73 -11.81 -14.40
N ARG A 30 3.00 -11.44 -14.51
CA ARG A 30 4.11 -12.22 -13.92
C ARG A 30 4.04 -12.35 -12.39
N PHE A 31 3.17 -11.55 -11.75
CA PHE A 31 2.86 -11.59 -10.33
C PHE A 31 1.43 -12.08 -10.08
N SER A 32 0.73 -12.64 -11.10
CA SER A 32 -0.69 -12.98 -11.07
C SER A 32 -1.06 -13.90 -9.91
N ASP A 33 -0.19 -14.86 -9.56
CA ASP A 33 -0.40 -15.77 -8.43
C ASP A 33 -0.50 -15.05 -7.09
N GLN A 34 -0.05 -13.81 -7.03
CA GLN A 34 -0.05 -12.96 -5.84
C GLN A 34 -1.19 -11.92 -5.87
N ILE A 35 -1.88 -11.74 -7.00
CA ILE A 35 -2.90 -10.71 -7.16
C ILE A 35 -4.26 -11.37 -7.32
N THR A 36 -5.16 -11.16 -6.35
CA THR A 36 -6.54 -11.66 -6.42
C THR A 36 -7.45 -10.70 -7.17
N GLU A 37 -7.34 -9.42 -6.91
CA GLU A 37 -8.17 -8.39 -7.53
C GLU A 37 -7.36 -7.12 -7.80
N ALA A 38 -7.75 -6.39 -8.86
CA ALA A 38 -7.23 -5.06 -9.16
C ALA A 38 -8.39 -4.05 -9.28
N ARG A 39 -8.27 -2.93 -8.58
CA ARG A 39 -9.19 -1.80 -8.69
C ARG A 39 -8.44 -0.56 -9.14
N VAL A 40 -8.96 0.11 -10.18
CA VAL A 40 -8.36 1.31 -10.75
C VAL A 40 -9.37 2.46 -10.70
N THR A 41 -8.92 3.61 -10.22
CA THR A 41 -9.70 4.84 -10.21
C THR A 41 -8.92 5.95 -10.91
N LEU A 42 -9.47 6.47 -11.99
CA LEU A 42 -8.95 7.62 -12.74
C LEU A 42 -9.71 8.87 -12.30
N THR A 43 -9.02 9.95 -11.97
CA THR A 43 -9.65 11.18 -11.49
C THR A 43 -9.06 12.38 -12.23
N VAL A 44 -9.91 13.24 -12.78
CA VAL A 44 -9.53 14.58 -13.24
C VAL A 44 -9.92 15.59 -12.18
N ARG A 45 -8.97 16.44 -11.79
CA ARG A 45 -9.18 17.51 -10.81
C ARG A 45 -9.08 18.87 -11.49
N ASP A 46 -9.94 19.76 -11.10
CA ASP A 46 -9.82 21.17 -11.44
C ASP A 46 -8.90 21.86 -10.41
N VAL A 47 -7.60 21.82 -10.68
CA VAL A 47 -6.57 22.40 -9.83
C VAL A 47 -5.66 23.31 -10.65
N ARG A 48 -5.14 24.36 -10.02
CA ARG A 48 -4.21 25.32 -10.66
C ARG A 48 -2.90 24.68 -11.12
N ASP A 49 -2.44 23.67 -10.38
CA ASP A 49 -1.23 22.92 -10.71
C ASP A 49 -1.55 21.84 -11.76
N ALA A 50 -1.17 22.08 -13.01
CA ALA A 50 -1.37 21.14 -14.11
C ALA A 50 -0.76 19.75 -13.81
N ALA A 51 0.38 19.69 -13.10
CA ALA A 51 1.03 18.43 -12.74
C ALA A 51 0.20 17.55 -11.82
N ARG A 52 -0.82 18.11 -11.16
CA ARG A 52 -1.73 17.39 -10.26
C ARG A 52 -3.13 17.22 -10.80
N ARG A 53 -3.36 17.58 -12.07
CA ARG A 53 -4.68 17.53 -12.70
C ARG A 53 -5.24 16.11 -12.80
N ASN A 54 -4.44 15.18 -13.31
CA ASN A 54 -4.85 13.80 -13.45
C ASN A 54 -4.26 12.99 -12.29
N ARG A 55 -5.11 12.21 -11.65
CA ARG A 55 -4.75 11.29 -10.56
C ARG A 55 -5.16 9.89 -10.94
N VAL A 56 -4.23 8.98 -10.82
CA VAL A 56 -4.44 7.55 -10.99
C VAL A 56 -4.21 6.86 -9.65
N GLU A 57 -5.19 6.12 -9.22
CA GLU A 57 -5.15 5.32 -8.01
C GLU A 57 -5.39 3.87 -8.40
N VAL A 58 -4.44 2.99 -8.07
CA VAL A 58 -4.55 1.54 -8.30
C VAL A 58 -4.38 0.82 -6.99
N GLN A 59 -5.31 -0.06 -6.70
CA GLN A 59 -5.30 -0.94 -5.55
C GLN A 59 -5.27 -2.39 -6.02
N LEU A 60 -4.30 -3.14 -5.53
CA LEU A 60 -4.13 -4.57 -5.79
C LEU A 60 -4.31 -5.34 -4.49
N ASN A 61 -5.26 -6.26 -4.45
CA ASN A 61 -5.41 -7.18 -3.35
C ASN A 61 -4.45 -8.36 -3.52
N VAL A 62 -3.63 -8.59 -2.50
CA VAL A 62 -2.64 -9.68 -2.45
C VAL A 62 -2.87 -10.52 -1.19
N PRO A 63 -2.36 -11.77 -1.12
CA PRO A 63 -2.44 -12.54 0.12
C PRO A 63 -1.86 -11.75 1.30
N ASN A 64 -2.67 -11.59 2.35
CA ASN A 64 -2.31 -10.87 3.59
C ASN A 64 -2.10 -9.36 3.45
N GLY A 65 -2.68 -8.71 2.44
CA GLY A 65 -2.59 -7.26 2.37
C GLY A 65 -3.09 -6.63 1.08
N VAL A 66 -2.87 -5.35 0.99
CA VAL A 66 -3.24 -4.51 -0.15
C VAL A 66 -2.02 -3.71 -0.58
N ILE A 67 -1.72 -3.73 -1.87
CA ILE A 67 -0.72 -2.87 -2.49
C ILE A 67 -1.46 -1.73 -3.18
N ARG A 68 -1.05 -0.49 -2.91
CA ARG A 68 -1.68 0.71 -3.46
C ARG A 68 -0.62 1.62 -4.07
N ALA A 69 -0.90 2.10 -5.27
CA ALA A 69 -0.16 3.17 -5.91
C ALA A 69 -1.09 4.35 -6.21
N GLU A 70 -0.61 5.55 -5.97
CA GLU A 70 -1.29 6.80 -6.29
C GLU A 70 -0.29 7.72 -6.96
N GLU A 71 -0.59 8.10 -8.21
CA GLU A 71 0.27 8.96 -9.01
C GLU A 71 -0.50 10.12 -9.62
N HIS A 72 0.21 11.23 -9.79
CA HIS A 72 -0.31 12.46 -10.36
C HIS A 72 0.53 12.91 -11.55
N HIS A 73 -0.13 13.37 -12.61
CA HIS A 73 0.58 13.94 -13.78
C HIS A 73 -0.31 14.93 -14.54
N ALA A 74 0.31 15.77 -15.37
CA ALA A 74 -0.41 16.65 -16.29
C ALA A 74 -1.14 15.85 -17.40
N ASP A 75 -0.63 14.69 -17.76
CA ASP A 75 -1.18 13.74 -18.74
C ASP A 75 -1.63 12.46 -18.05
N MET A 76 -2.83 11.94 -18.40
CA MET A 76 -3.42 10.76 -17.79
C MET A 76 -2.64 9.48 -18.13
N TYR A 77 -2.19 9.35 -19.37
CA TYR A 77 -1.43 8.17 -19.81
C TYR A 77 -0.09 8.07 -19.08
N ALA A 78 0.60 9.21 -18.91
CA ALA A 78 1.84 9.27 -18.14
C ALA A 78 1.60 8.99 -16.63
N ALA A 79 0.44 9.34 -16.09
CA ALA A 79 0.08 8.98 -14.72
C ALA A 79 -0.14 7.47 -14.57
N ILE A 80 -0.78 6.82 -15.56
CA ILE A 80 -0.98 5.37 -15.60
C ILE A 80 0.38 4.64 -15.70
N ASP A 81 1.29 5.12 -16.53
CA ASP A 81 2.63 4.53 -16.65
C ASP A 81 3.37 4.55 -15.32
N ARG A 82 3.43 5.71 -14.66
CA ARG A 82 4.08 5.87 -13.35
C ARG A 82 3.45 4.97 -12.29
N ALA A 83 2.12 4.89 -12.26
CA ALA A 83 1.42 4.00 -11.32
C ALA A 83 1.77 2.53 -11.56
N SER A 84 1.87 2.11 -12.83
CA SER A 84 2.29 0.75 -13.21
C SER A 84 3.72 0.44 -12.76
N ASP A 85 4.67 1.37 -12.97
CA ASP A 85 6.07 1.20 -12.55
C ASP A 85 6.21 1.10 -11.02
N VAL A 86 5.47 1.93 -10.29
CA VAL A 86 5.43 1.88 -8.81
C VAL A 86 4.88 0.54 -8.32
N LEU A 87 3.78 0.07 -8.94
CA LEU A 87 3.17 -1.21 -8.59
C LEU A 87 4.11 -2.39 -8.88
N GLU A 88 4.80 -2.38 -10.02
CA GLU A 88 5.76 -3.41 -10.37
C GLU A 88 6.86 -3.53 -9.32
N ARG A 89 7.43 -2.39 -8.92
CA ARG A 89 8.46 -2.34 -7.86
C ARG A 89 7.93 -2.84 -6.52
N GLN A 90 6.70 -2.45 -6.14
CA GLN A 90 6.07 -2.90 -4.89
C GLN A 90 5.76 -4.39 -4.91
N LEU A 91 5.25 -4.93 -6.03
CA LEU A 91 4.98 -6.36 -6.21
C LEU A 91 6.24 -7.20 -6.18
N ARG A 92 7.34 -6.73 -6.79
CA ARG A 92 8.64 -7.39 -6.73
C ARG A 92 9.12 -7.51 -5.27
N LYS A 93 9.06 -6.41 -4.51
CA LYS A 93 9.39 -6.42 -3.07
C LYS A 93 8.47 -7.36 -2.28
N PHE A 94 7.18 -7.36 -2.57
CA PHE A 94 6.20 -8.23 -1.92
C PHE A 94 6.51 -9.70 -2.19
N LYS A 95 6.74 -10.07 -3.47
CA LYS A 95 7.07 -11.45 -3.87
C LYS A 95 8.32 -11.96 -3.16
N THR A 96 9.40 -11.19 -3.14
CA THR A 96 10.65 -11.55 -2.46
C THR A 96 10.41 -11.79 -0.97
N ARG A 97 9.67 -10.90 -0.29
CA ARG A 97 9.35 -11.05 1.14
C ARG A 97 8.45 -12.25 1.42
N TYR A 98 7.45 -12.48 0.57
CA TYR A 98 6.51 -13.58 0.72
C TYR A 98 7.20 -14.93 0.54
N MET A 99 8.06 -15.05 -0.48
CA MET A 99 8.83 -16.27 -0.74
C MET A 99 9.81 -16.57 0.40
N LYS A 100 10.52 -15.56 0.91
CA LYS A 100 11.46 -15.72 2.01
C LYS A 100 10.75 -16.19 3.29
N ARG A 101 9.60 -15.58 3.67
CA ARG A 101 8.81 -16.04 4.81
C ARG A 101 8.32 -17.47 4.69
N ARG A 102 8.03 -17.91 3.48
CA ARG A 102 7.61 -19.29 3.22
C ARG A 102 8.77 -20.28 3.33
N GLN A 103 9.97 -19.88 2.95
CA GLN A 103 11.20 -20.68 3.15
C GLN A 103 11.57 -20.78 4.63
N ASP A 104 11.50 -19.67 5.37
CA ASP A 104 11.80 -19.64 6.81
C ASP A 104 10.76 -20.43 7.66
N ALA A 105 9.58 -20.68 7.13
CA ALA A 105 8.51 -21.44 7.80
C ALA A 105 8.53 -22.95 7.51
N LEU A 106 9.39 -23.43 6.61
CA LEU A 106 9.58 -24.85 6.33
C LEU A 106 10.83 -25.35 7.06
N PRO A 107 10.81 -26.53 7.72
CA PRO A 107 12.04 -27.14 8.24
C PRO A 107 12.98 -27.41 7.07
N GLU A 108 14.26 -27.13 7.25
CA GLU A 108 15.30 -27.23 6.22
C GLU A 108 15.23 -28.57 5.46
N PRO A 109 15.05 -28.57 4.14
CA PRO A 109 15.41 -29.73 3.33
C PRO A 109 16.92 -29.69 3.05
N ALA A 110 17.56 -30.86 3.17
CA ALA A 110 18.95 -31.12 2.83
C ALA A 110 19.33 -30.56 1.44
N PRO A 111 20.61 -30.19 1.20
CA PRO A 111 21.01 -29.41 0.04
C PRO A 111 20.85 -30.21 -1.25
N ALA A 112 19.93 -29.82 -2.10
CA ALA A 112 19.87 -30.25 -3.48
C ALA A 112 20.50 -29.18 -4.37
N LEU A 113 21.41 -29.65 -5.22
CA LEU A 113 22.28 -28.92 -6.13
C LEU A 113 21.55 -27.88 -6.98
N ALA A 114 22.19 -26.72 -7.08
CA ALA A 114 21.81 -25.57 -7.86
C ALA A 114 21.86 -25.84 -9.37
N ASP A 115 20.87 -25.34 -10.10
CA ASP A 115 21.06 -24.96 -11.50
C ASP A 115 20.17 -23.74 -11.82
N GLY A 116 20.81 -22.66 -12.26
CA GLY A 116 20.18 -21.55 -12.95
C GLY A 116 20.04 -20.24 -12.16
N GLU A 117 21.17 -19.59 -11.84
CA GLU A 117 21.19 -18.17 -11.47
C GLU A 117 20.77 -17.30 -12.67
N VAL A 118 19.55 -16.79 -12.64
CA VAL A 118 19.22 -15.60 -13.42
C VAL A 118 19.72 -14.39 -12.64
N GLN A 119 20.90 -13.92 -13.00
CA GLN A 119 21.41 -12.63 -12.53
C GLN A 119 20.52 -11.51 -13.07
N VAL A 120 19.70 -10.95 -12.18
CA VAL A 120 18.99 -9.70 -12.42
C VAL A 120 19.87 -8.57 -11.90
N PRO A 121 20.15 -7.49 -12.65
CA PRO A 121 20.98 -6.39 -12.17
C PRO A 121 20.39 -5.79 -10.90
N ASP A 122 21.26 -5.73 -9.89
CA ASP A 122 20.94 -5.17 -8.57
C ASP A 122 21.17 -3.66 -8.63
N ASP A 123 20.18 -2.92 -9.19
CA ASP A 123 20.15 -1.47 -9.08
C ASP A 123 19.37 -1.08 -7.82
N ASP A 124 20.10 -0.65 -6.80
CA ASP A 124 19.72 0.14 -5.62
C ASP A 124 18.36 -0.22 -4.96
N VAL A 125 18.17 -1.49 -4.64
CA VAL A 125 17.17 -1.87 -3.66
C VAL A 125 17.85 -1.88 -2.30
N GLU A 126 17.84 -0.74 -1.58
CA GLU A 126 18.07 -0.76 -0.14
C GLU A 126 17.23 -1.90 0.44
N ASP A 127 17.89 -2.92 0.95
CA ASP A 127 17.28 -4.10 1.56
C ASP A 127 16.60 -3.67 2.87
N PHE A 128 15.47 -2.97 2.73
CA PHE A 128 14.66 -2.55 3.86
C PHE A 128 14.10 -3.81 4.52
N ARG A 129 14.81 -4.31 5.51
CA ARG A 129 14.39 -5.38 6.42
C ARG A 129 13.73 -4.71 7.62
N PRO A 130 12.40 -4.64 7.70
CA PRO A 130 11.76 -4.16 8.91
C PRO A 130 12.04 -5.15 10.04
N GLU A 131 12.93 -4.77 10.94
CA GLU A 131 13.22 -5.50 12.16
C GLU A 131 12.40 -4.87 13.31
N ILE A 132 11.75 -5.69 14.11
CA ILE A 132 11.12 -5.23 15.35
C ILE A 132 12.21 -5.10 16.41
N VAL A 133 12.90 -3.96 16.41
CA VAL A 133 14.02 -3.69 17.33
C VAL A 133 13.56 -3.43 18.76
N ARG A 134 12.26 -3.21 19.00
CA ARG A 134 11.73 -2.91 20.32
C ARG A 134 10.28 -3.37 20.46
N GLN A 135 10.02 -4.11 21.53
CA GLN A 135 8.67 -4.47 21.97
C GLN A 135 8.40 -3.76 23.29
N LYS A 136 7.29 -3.03 23.37
CA LYS A 136 6.79 -2.41 24.60
C LYS A 136 5.48 -3.07 25.01
N ARG A 137 5.31 -3.29 26.31
CA ARG A 137 4.03 -3.65 26.92
C ARG A 137 3.69 -2.55 27.93
N PHE A 138 2.48 -2.10 27.91
CA PHE A 138 2.00 -1.09 28.84
C PHE A 138 0.53 -1.34 29.17
N ASP A 139 0.12 -0.95 30.36
CA ASP A 139 -1.26 -1.05 30.80
C ASP A 139 -2.06 0.10 30.16
N MET A 140 -3.08 -0.23 29.38
CA MET A 140 -3.96 0.75 28.77
C MET A 140 -5.06 1.13 29.76
N ARG A 141 -5.04 2.37 30.23
CA ARG A 141 -6.12 2.94 31.03
C ARG A 141 -7.22 3.41 30.08
N PRO A 142 -8.52 3.16 30.41
CA PRO A 142 -9.61 3.75 29.65
C PRO A 142 -9.54 5.26 29.68
N MET A 143 -9.68 5.90 28.51
CA MET A 143 -9.69 7.36 28.36
C MET A 143 -10.54 7.77 27.15
N SER A 144 -10.88 9.06 27.07
CA SER A 144 -11.58 9.62 25.91
C SER A 144 -10.64 9.78 24.72
N PRO A 145 -11.17 9.86 23.48
CA PRO A 145 -10.36 10.19 22.30
C PRO A 145 -9.61 11.52 22.42
N GLU A 146 -10.21 12.53 23.04
CA GLU A 146 -9.60 13.84 23.28
C GLU A 146 -8.41 13.77 24.25
N ASP A 147 -8.55 12.98 25.32
CA ASP A 147 -7.47 12.74 26.27
C ASP A 147 -6.32 11.97 25.59
N ALA A 148 -6.66 11.01 24.73
CA ALA A 148 -5.66 10.25 23.97
C ALA A 148 -4.89 11.15 23.00
N VAL A 149 -5.54 12.13 22.33
CA VAL A 149 -4.88 13.14 21.51
C VAL A 149 -3.94 13.98 22.36
N THR A 150 -4.40 14.44 23.53
CA THR A 150 -3.57 15.24 24.46
C THR A 150 -2.33 14.46 24.92
N GLN A 151 -2.48 13.18 25.25
CA GLN A 151 -1.36 12.30 25.61
C GLN A 151 -0.38 12.09 24.43
N MET A 152 -0.92 11.89 23.23
CA MET A 152 -0.13 11.75 22.02
C MET A 152 0.76 12.98 21.77
N GLU A 153 0.18 14.18 21.90
CA GLU A 153 0.89 15.45 21.74
C GLU A 153 1.95 15.64 22.83
N ALA A 154 1.61 15.38 24.08
CA ALA A 154 2.54 15.51 25.21
C ALA A 154 3.75 14.57 25.08
N LEU A 155 3.58 13.40 24.47
CA LEU A 155 4.65 12.43 24.22
C LEU A 155 5.41 12.69 22.92
N GLY A 156 4.96 13.62 22.07
CA GLY A 156 5.56 13.90 20.77
C GLY A 156 5.43 12.73 19.78
N HIS A 157 4.35 11.96 19.85
CA HIS A 157 4.10 10.82 18.98
C HIS A 157 3.16 11.18 17.82
N ASP A 158 3.27 10.48 16.70
CA ASP A 158 2.36 10.64 15.56
C ASP A 158 1.10 9.78 15.69
N PHE A 159 1.10 8.82 16.61
CA PHE A 159 -0.07 8.00 16.94
C PHE A 159 -0.04 7.59 18.42
N TYR A 160 -1.21 7.25 18.95
CA TYR A 160 -1.36 6.75 20.31
C TYR A 160 -2.42 5.66 20.34
N VAL A 161 -2.09 4.52 20.99
CA VAL A 161 -3.00 3.40 21.17
C VAL A 161 -3.58 3.50 22.59
N PHE A 162 -4.89 3.40 22.72
CA PHE A 162 -5.57 3.53 24.02
C PHE A 162 -6.80 2.63 24.08
N LYS A 163 -7.36 2.49 25.26
CA LYS A 163 -8.64 1.84 25.46
C LYS A 163 -9.71 2.94 25.50
N ASN A 164 -10.66 2.90 24.55
CA ASN A 164 -11.74 3.88 24.53
C ASN A 164 -12.70 3.61 25.71
N MET A 165 -12.97 4.64 26.51
CA MET A 165 -13.83 4.51 27.69
C MET A 165 -15.30 4.29 27.36
N ASP A 166 -15.74 4.70 26.16
CA ASP A 166 -17.14 4.59 25.73
C ASP A 166 -17.46 3.22 25.14
N THR A 167 -16.52 2.63 24.40
CA THR A 167 -16.70 1.33 23.72
C THR A 167 -16.04 0.17 24.45
N ASP A 168 -15.13 0.45 25.40
CA ASP A 168 -14.26 -0.50 26.10
C ASP A 168 -13.29 -1.26 25.16
N ASP A 169 -13.17 -0.83 23.91
CA ASP A 169 -12.33 -1.40 22.87
C ASP A 169 -11.00 -0.67 22.72
N CYS A 170 -10.04 -1.37 22.07
CA CYS A 170 -8.75 -0.79 21.74
C CYS A 170 -8.90 0.14 20.52
N ALA A 171 -8.54 1.40 20.67
CA ALA A 171 -8.59 2.42 19.63
C ALA A 171 -7.23 3.06 19.38
N VAL A 172 -7.08 3.71 18.24
CA VAL A 172 -5.87 4.44 17.85
C VAL A 172 -6.21 5.83 17.39
N VAL A 173 -5.64 6.87 18.04
CA VAL A 173 -5.61 8.22 17.48
C VAL A 173 -4.31 8.44 16.74
N TYR A 174 -4.35 9.19 15.64
CA TYR A 174 -3.18 9.51 14.82
C TYR A 174 -3.26 10.91 14.22
N ARG A 175 -2.10 11.52 14.01
CA ARG A 175 -1.98 12.83 13.35
C ARG A 175 -2.11 12.67 11.83
N ARG A 176 -2.98 13.46 11.23
CA ARG A 176 -3.17 13.52 9.78
C ARG A 176 -2.22 14.55 9.16
N ARG A 177 -1.96 14.41 7.86
CA ARG A 177 -1.12 15.36 7.11
C ARG A 177 -1.72 16.76 6.98
N ASP A 178 -3.02 16.90 7.19
CA ASP A 178 -3.74 18.17 7.17
C ASP A 178 -3.70 18.93 8.52
N GLY A 179 -3.00 18.34 9.52
CA GLY A 179 -2.86 18.89 10.87
C GLY A 179 -3.99 18.51 11.83
N ASN A 180 -5.01 17.82 11.35
CA ASN A 180 -6.11 17.28 12.17
C ASN A 180 -5.75 15.87 12.70
N TYR A 181 -6.65 15.29 13.48
CA TYR A 181 -6.50 13.95 14.04
C TYR A 181 -7.51 12.98 13.43
N GLY A 182 -7.13 11.71 13.37
CA GLY A 182 -8.01 10.62 12.98
C GLY A 182 -8.13 9.61 14.11
N LEU A 183 -9.31 8.99 14.24
CA LEU A 183 -9.59 7.89 15.15
C LEU A 183 -9.82 6.62 14.34
N ILE A 184 -9.24 5.52 14.77
CA ILE A 184 -9.43 4.17 14.23
C ILE A 184 -9.96 3.31 15.36
N GLU A 185 -11.12 2.70 15.16
CA GLU A 185 -11.76 1.78 16.08
C GLU A 185 -12.06 0.45 15.37
N PRO A 186 -12.03 -0.69 16.09
CA PRO A 186 -12.51 -1.95 15.54
C PRO A 186 -14.02 -1.88 15.30
N SER A 187 -14.49 -2.61 14.30
CA SER A 187 -15.93 -2.74 13.96
C SER A 187 -16.49 -4.04 14.50
#